data_40aea3a327987d68b3bbc4d00c364ee8
#
_entry.id   40aea3a327987d68b3bbc4d00c364ee8
#
_cell.length_a   1.000
_cell.length_b   1.000
_cell.length_c   1.000
_cell.angle_alpha   90.00
_cell.angle_beta   90.00
_cell.angle_gamma   90.00
#
_symmetry.space_group_name_H-M   'P 1'
#
loop_
_entity.id
_entity.type
_entity.pdbx_description
1 polymer ?
#
loop_
_entity_poly.entity_id
_entity_poly.type
_entity_poly.pdbx_seq_one_letter_code
_entity_poly.pdbx_strand_id
1 'polypeptide(L)'
;YFKIKTGSKTGKATIHITASGGSQQAKETIEIEVRNPNPAVTFRNSQWVEKGESVTLPYALNGASPASSRILLEVSRIPSVDISRRFDYLYNYQHHCTEQLTSKALPLLFVSQFKAVDEEEAQKIKVNVQEAIRQLYARQLPNGGFVYWPGNANADEWITSYAGMFLVLAQEKGYAVNSNVLNKWKRFQRAAAQNWRMPDQDDSW
;
A
#
# COMPACT_ATOMS: atom_id res chain seq x y z
N TYR A 1 2.85 47.14 -5.76
CA TYR A 1 3.14 45.72 -6.00
C TYR A 1 4.38 45.33 -5.21
N PHE A 2 4.29 44.22 -4.46
CA PHE A 2 5.43 43.62 -3.75
C PHE A 2 5.90 42.38 -4.52
N LYS A 3 7.20 42.26 -4.75
CA LYS A 3 7.80 41.07 -5.33
C LYS A 3 8.35 40.22 -4.19
N ILE A 4 7.90 38.95 -4.10
CA ILE A 4 8.34 37.99 -3.11
C ILE A 4 9.20 36.96 -3.84
N LYS A 5 10.38 36.68 -3.30
CA LYS A 5 11.25 35.61 -3.78
C LYS A 5 11.29 34.50 -2.74
N THR A 6 10.94 33.30 -3.17
CA THR A 6 11.03 32.11 -2.32
C THR A 6 12.47 31.58 -2.28
N GLY A 7 12.85 31.00 -1.14
CA GLY A 7 14.08 30.24 -1.01
C GLY A 7 13.91 28.80 -1.49
N SER A 8 14.88 27.93 -1.13
CA SER A 8 14.88 26.50 -1.49
C SER A 8 14.00 25.62 -0.58
N LYS A 9 13.42 26.17 0.49
CA LYS A 9 12.55 25.42 1.41
C LYS A 9 11.15 25.35 0.85
N THR A 10 10.58 24.16 0.85
CA THR A 10 9.15 23.89 0.55
C THR A 10 8.32 23.89 1.84
N GLY A 11 7.03 24.11 1.73
CA GLY A 11 6.12 24.12 2.87
C GLY A 11 5.23 25.37 2.88
N LYS A 12 4.64 25.66 4.03
CA LYS A 12 3.76 26.79 4.23
C LYS A 12 4.58 28.06 4.50
N ALA A 13 4.41 29.10 3.66
CA ALA A 13 4.93 30.43 3.89
C ALA A 13 3.84 31.35 4.42
N THR A 14 4.12 32.05 5.50
CA THR A 14 3.21 33.05 6.09
C THR A 14 3.74 34.45 5.83
N ILE A 15 2.94 35.31 5.23
CA ILE A 15 3.27 36.68 4.91
C ILE A 15 2.42 37.61 5.78
N HIS A 16 3.07 38.44 6.57
CA HIS A 16 2.40 39.46 7.37
C HIS A 16 2.54 40.82 6.67
N ILE A 17 1.41 41.44 6.35
CA ILE A 17 1.36 42.77 5.76
C ILE A 17 0.80 43.71 6.81
N THR A 18 1.49 44.81 7.04
CA THR A 18 1.03 45.87 7.91
C THR A 18 1.01 47.18 7.13
N ALA A 19 -0.11 47.85 7.14
CA ALA A 19 -0.26 49.19 6.57
C ALA A 19 -0.61 50.17 7.69
N SER A 20 0.06 51.31 7.75
CA SER A 20 -0.19 52.35 8.74
C SER A 20 -0.38 53.71 8.05
N GLY A 21 -1.40 54.45 8.42
CA GLY A 21 -1.70 55.81 7.90
C GLY A 21 -2.44 56.64 8.91
N GLY A 22 -1.90 57.80 9.28
CA GLY A 22 -2.42 58.61 10.34
C GLY A 22 -2.47 57.89 11.69
N SER A 23 -3.62 57.83 12.33
CA SER A 23 -3.85 57.08 13.57
C SER A 23 -4.37 55.67 13.37
N GLN A 24 -4.46 55.18 12.11
CA GLN A 24 -5.03 53.87 11.80
C GLN A 24 -3.95 52.89 11.35
N GLN A 25 -4.14 51.61 11.71
CA GLN A 25 -3.31 50.48 11.31
C GLN A 25 -4.18 49.32 10.83
N ALA A 26 -3.84 48.75 9.68
CA ALA A 26 -4.42 47.53 9.18
C ALA A 26 -3.36 46.45 9.13
N LYS A 27 -3.72 45.19 9.46
CA LYS A 27 -2.85 44.03 9.40
C LYS A 27 -3.56 42.91 8.65
N GLU A 28 -2.82 42.25 7.78
CA GLU A 28 -3.28 41.07 7.03
C GLU A 28 -2.23 39.96 7.14
N THR A 29 -2.70 38.72 7.24
CA THR A 29 -1.83 37.54 7.21
C THR A 29 -2.27 36.65 6.07
N ILE A 30 -1.33 36.39 5.13
CA ILE A 30 -1.57 35.59 3.96
C ILE A 30 -0.71 34.31 4.07
N GLU A 31 -1.32 33.16 3.89
CA GLU A 31 -0.65 31.89 3.85
C GLU A 31 -0.61 31.36 2.42
N ILE A 32 0.58 31.04 1.93
CA ILE A 32 0.80 30.44 0.60
C ILE A 32 1.66 29.21 0.72
N GLU A 33 1.33 28.21 -0.08
CA GLU A 33 2.11 26.98 -0.14
C GLU A 33 3.26 27.12 -1.15
N VAL A 34 4.49 26.91 -0.68
CA VAL A 34 5.69 26.89 -1.49
C VAL A 34 5.97 25.44 -1.89
N ARG A 35 5.80 25.13 -3.16
CA ARG A 35 5.96 23.77 -3.72
C ARG A 35 7.15 23.72 -4.67
N ASN A 36 7.74 22.52 -4.78
CA ASN A 36 8.64 22.26 -5.89
C ASN A 36 7.82 22.09 -7.18
N PRO A 37 8.02 22.93 -8.22
CA PRO A 37 7.24 22.84 -9.45
C PRO A 37 7.61 21.63 -10.32
N ASN A 38 8.76 21.01 -10.06
CA ASN A 38 9.26 19.89 -10.87
C ASN A 38 8.71 18.56 -10.34
N PRO A 39 8.33 17.62 -11.24
CA PRO A 39 7.94 16.28 -10.84
C PRO A 39 9.12 15.55 -10.18
N ALA A 40 8.82 14.61 -9.29
CA ALA A 40 9.83 13.74 -8.72
C ALA A 40 10.38 12.81 -9.83
N VAL A 41 11.71 12.74 -9.93
CA VAL A 41 12.41 11.85 -10.87
C VAL A 41 13.20 10.84 -10.06
N THR A 42 13.07 9.56 -10.41
CA THR A 42 13.81 8.47 -9.77
C THR A 42 14.90 7.99 -10.71
N PHE A 43 16.14 8.06 -10.25
CA PHE A 43 17.29 7.42 -10.90
C PHE A 43 17.64 6.14 -10.15
N ARG A 44 17.93 5.09 -10.91
CA ARG A 44 18.38 3.81 -10.36
C ARG A 44 19.70 3.43 -10.98
N ASN A 45 20.57 2.90 -10.15
CA ASN A 45 21.79 2.21 -10.56
C ASN A 45 21.88 0.90 -9.77
N SER A 46 22.23 -0.19 -10.43
CA SER A 46 22.45 -1.47 -9.78
C SER A 46 23.71 -2.12 -10.32
N GLN A 47 24.47 -2.73 -9.42
CA GLN A 47 25.72 -3.39 -9.76
C GLN A 47 25.88 -4.67 -8.93
N TRP A 48 26.37 -5.72 -9.56
CA TRP A 48 26.81 -6.91 -8.84
C TRP A 48 28.14 -6.64 -8.16
N VAL A 49 28.27 -7.16 -6.95
CA VAL A 49 29.48 -7.09 -6.14
C VAL A 49 29.82 -8.51 -5.71
N GLU A 50 30.98 -8.99 -6.13
CA GLU A 50 31.48 -10.30 -5.74
C GLU A 50 32.02 -10.29 -4.29
N LYS A 51 32.13 -11.49 -3.70
CA LYS A 51 32.63 -11.61 -2.34
C LYS A 51 34.05 -11.04 -2.22
N GLY A 52 34.21 -10.03 -1.36
CA GLY A 52 35.49 -9.36 -1.10
C GLY A 52 35.80 -8.17 -2.01
N GLU A 53 34.91 -7.86 -2.96
CA GLU A 53 35.02 -6.67 -3.79
C GLU A 53 34.42 -5.43 -3.12
N SER A 54 34.91 -4.27 -3.53
CA SER A 54 34.38 -2.96 -3.16
C SER A 54 33.91 -2.23 -4.40
N VAL A 55 32.75 -1.61 -4.32
CA VAL A 55 32.14 -0.84 -5.41
C VAL A 55 31.90 0.59 -4.96
N THR A 56 32.27 1.53 -5.82
CA THR A 56 31.90 2.93 -5.67
C THR A 56 30.72 3.24 -6.57
N LEU A 57 29.58 3.55 -5.98
CA LEU A 57 28.38 3.93 -6.74
C LEU A 57 28.46 5.42 -7.09
N PRO A 58 28.38 5.78 -8.38
CA PRO A 58 28.35 7.18 -8.77
C PRO A 58 27.04 7.80 -8.29
N TYR A 59 27.16 8.89 -7.57
CA TYR A 59 26.03 9.66 -7.08
C TYR A 59 26.10 11.09 -7.63
N ALA A 60 25.03 11.53 -8.29
CA ALA A 60 24.87 12.90 -8.73
C ALA A 60 23.44 13.37 -8.58
N LEU A 61 23.25 14.55 -8.00
CA LEU A 61 21.92 15.15 -7.87
C LEU A 61 21.34 15.66 -9.19
N ASN A 62 22.15 15.78 -10.25
CA ASN A 62 21.74 16.21 -11.60
C ASN A 62 20.81 17.44 -11.61
N GLY A 63 21.09 18.42 -10.75
CA GLY A 63 20.29 19.63 -10.60
C GLY A 63 19.07 19.49 -9.67
N ALA A 64 18.84 18.33 -9.07
CA ALA A 64 17.78 18.16 -8.08
C ALA A 64 18.14 18.88 -6.76
N SER A 65 17.11 19.36 -6.06
CA SER A 65 17.28 20.03 -4.76
C SER A 65 17.64 18.99 -3.68
N PRO A 66 18.76 19.17 -2.92
CA PRO A 66 19.09 18.28 -1.81
C PRO A 66 18.00 18.18 -0.76
N ALA A 67 17.27 19.29 -0.52
CA ALA A 67 16.21 19.35 0.49
C ALA A 67 14.97 18.50 0.16
N SER A 68 14.77 18.17 -1.13
CA SER A 68 13.66 17.35 -1.61
C SER A 68 14.10 16.03 -2.23
N SER A 69 15.39 15.70 -2.14
CA SER A 69 15.96 14.46 -2.67
C SER A 69 16.09 13.40 -1.59
N ARG A 70 15.84 12.16 -1.96
CA ARG A 70 16.02 10.98 -1.10
C ARG A 70 16.94 9.99 -1.81
N ILE A 71 17.91 9.45 -1.08
CA ILE A 71 18.78 8.38 -1.55
C ILE A 71 18.42 7.13 -0.77
N LEU A 72 18.22 6.04 -1.49
CA LEU A 72 18.04 4.71 -0.93
C LEU A 72 19.16 3.81 -1.46
N LEU A 73 19.92 3.20 -0.58
CA LEU A 73 20.85 2.13 -0.88
C LEU A 73 20.25 0.80 -0.45
N GLU A 74 20.11 -0.11 -1.37
CA GLU A 74 19.65 -1.47 -1.13
C GLU A 74 20.77 -2.46 -1.43
N VAL A 75 21.07 -3.35 -0.50
CA VAL A 75 22.03 -4.45 -0.67
C VAL A 75 21.29 -5.75 -0.50
N SER A 76 21.27 -6.58 -1.55
CA SER A 76 20.50 -7.82 -1.56
C SER A 76 21.28 -8.96 -2.22
N ARG A 77 21.01 -10.20 -1.81
CA ARG A 77 21.54 -11.40 -2.47
C ARG A 77 20.71 -11.85 -3.68
N ILE A 78 19.56 -11.28 -3.87
CA ILE A 78 18.64 -11.55 -4.97
C ILE A 78 18.53 -10.31 -5.86
N PRO A 79 18.26 -10.48 -7.16
CA PRO A 79 17.98 -9.34 -8.03
C PRO A 79 16.97 -8.41 -7.38
N SER A 80 17.25 -7.12 -7.40
CA SER A 80 16.40 -6.11 -6.77
C SER A 80 15.01 -6.14 -7.42
N VAL A 81 14.05 -6.66 -6.69
CA VAL A 81 12.62 -6.49 -6.98
C VAL A 81 12.18 -5.24 -6.24
N ASP A 82 11.62 -4.26 -6.95
CA ASP A 82 11.13 -3.02 -6.31
C ASP A 82 9.86 -3.30 -5.49
N ILE A 83 10.08 -3.98 -4.37
CA ILE A 83 9.02 -4.37 -3.45
C ILE A 83 8.38 -3.12 -2.83
N SER A 84 9.18 -2.13 -2.43
CA SER A 84 8.66 -0.91 -1.80
C SER A 84 7.67 -0.18 -2.70
N ARG A 85 8.02 0.01 -3.97
CA ARG A 85 7.11 0.64 -4.95
C ARG A 85 5.84 -0.18 -5.20
N ARG A 86 5.94 -1.51 -5.15
CA ARG A 86 4.77 -2.38 -5.28
C ARG A 86 3.85 -2.26 -4.07
N PHE A 87 4.38 -2.13 -2.87
CA PHE A 87 3.57 -1.86 -1.68
C PHE A 87 2.88 -0.49 -1.77
N ASP A 88 3.59 0.57 -2.17
CA ASP A 88 2.98 1.90 -2.36
C ASP A 88 1.84 1.87 -3.36
N TYR A 89 1.98 1.11 -4.46
CA TYR A 89 0.91 0.88 -5.42
C TYR A 89 -0.28 0.16 -4.78
N LEU A 90 -0.04 -0.91 -4.01
CA LEU A 90 -1.10 -1.67 -3.35
C LEU A 90 -1.84 -0.84 -2.30
N TYR A 91 -1.15 0.01 -1.54
CA TYR A 91 -1.79 0.92 -0.57
C TYR A 91 -2.80 1.86 -1.24
N ASN A 92 -2.50 2.35 -2.43
CA ASN A 92 -3.31 3.33 -3.13
C ASN A 92 -4.34 2.73 -4.11
N TYR A 93 -4.38 1.39 -4.22
CA TYR A 93 -5.28 0.72 -5.14
C TYR A 93 -6.73 0.81 -4.68
N GLN A 94 -7.60 1.43 -5.50
CA GLN A 94 -8.96 1.82 -5.08
C GLN A 94 -10.08 0.85 -5.49
N HIS A 95 -9.77 -0.20 -6.23
CA HIS A 95 -10.78 -1.17 -6.63
C HIS A 95 -11.10 -2.15 -5.50
N HIS A 96 -12.36 -2.57 -5.40
CA HIS A 96 -12.89 -3.21 -4.19
C HIS A 96 -13.64 -4.53 -4.46
N CYS A 97 -13.32 -5.29 -5.52
CA CYS A 97 -13.78 -6.67 -5.59
C CYS A 97 -13.07 -7.52 -4.52
N THR A 98 -13.60 -8.69 -4.21
CA THR A 98 -13.02 -9.55 -3.16
C THR A 98 -11.59 -10.00 -3.49
N GLU A 99 -11.30 -10.27 -4.77
CA GLU A 99 -9.95 -10.57 -5.22
C GLU A 99 -8.98 -9.43 -4.93
N GLN A 100 -9.33 -8.23 -5.37
CA GLN A 100 -8.46 -7.06 -5.24
C GLN A 100 -8.25 -6.67 -3.78
N LEU A 101 -9.30 -6.77 -2.97
CA LEU A 101 -9.22 -6.57 -1.52
C LEU A 101 -8.24 -7.56 -0.88
N THR A 102 -8.34 -8.83 -1.25
CA THR A 102 -7.47 -9.90 -0.74
C THR A 102 -6.04 -9.72 -1.24
N SER A 103 -5.85 -9.44 -2.54
CA SER A 103 -4.54 -9.23 -3.17
C SER A 103 -3.82 -7.99 -2.64
N LYS A 104 -4.57 -6.97 -2.20
CA LYS A 104 -4.02 -5.80 -1.52
C LYS A 104 -3.53 -6.13 -0.11
N ALA A 105 -4.30 -6.92 0.64
CA ALA A 105 -4.04 -7.16 2.06
C ALA A 105 -3.07 -8.32 2.32
N LEU A 106 -3.07 -9.35 1.48
CA LEU A 106 -2.24 -10.54 1.66
C LEU A 106 -0.74 -10.23 1.73
N PRO A 107 -0.14 -9.44 0.82
CA PRO A 107 1.28 -9.11 0.90
C PRO A 107 1.64 -8.32 2.17
N LEU A 108 0.71 -7.55 2.72
CA LEU A 108 0.94 -6.77 3.94
C LEU A 108 1.24 -7.64 5.16
N LEU A 109 0.78 -8.89 5.17
CA LEU A 109 1.09 -9.85 6.23
C LEU A 109 2.59 -10.23 6.28
N PHE A 110 3.33 -9.97 5.22
CA PHE A 110 4.70 -10.42 5.04
C PHE A 110 5.71 -9.30 4.79
N VAL A 111 5.29 -8.03 4.77
CA VAL A 111 6.16 -6.86 4.47
C VAL A 111 7.44 -6.86 5.30
N SER A 112 7.34 -7.16 6.60
CA SER A 112 8.50 -7.16 7.51
C SER A 112 9.57 -8.21 7.18
N GLN A 113 9.26 -9.19 6.33
CA GLN A 113 10.22 -10.18 5.85
C GLN A 113 11.08 -9.64 4.69
N PHE A 114 10.64 -8.58 4.03
CA PHE A 114 11.26 -8.04 2.83
C PHE A 114 11.91 -6.67 3.04
N LYS A 115 11.44 -5.91 4.02
CA LYS A 115 12.02 -4.61 4.36
C LYS A 115 11.85 -4.28 5.83
N ALA A 116 12.68 -3.37 6.32
CA ALA A 116 12.46 -2.76 7.63
C ALA A 116 11.17 -1.94 7.62
N VAL A 117 10.36 -2.10 8.65
CA VAL A 117 9.07 -1.43 8.83
C VAL A 117 9.18 -0.57 10.09
N ASP A 118 8.98 0.72 9.97
CA ASP A 118 8.92 1.62 11.11
C ASP A 118 7.55 1.55 11.81
N GLU A 119 7.42 2.23 12.94
CA GLU A 119 6.20 2.17 13.77
C GLU A 119 4.98 2.76 13.05
N GLU A 120 5.15 3.84 12.30
CA GLU A 120 4.07 4.47 11.53
C GLU A 120 3.56 3.53 10.43
N GLU A 121 4.47 2.92 9.69
CA GLU A 121 4.14 1.98 8.63
C GLU A 121 3.50 0.69 9.21
N ALA A 122 4.02 0.18 10.33
CA ALA A 122 3.43 -0.98 11.02
C ALA A 122 1.98 -0.71 11.42
N GLN A 123 1.69 0.48 11.91
CA GLN A 123 0.32 0.86 12.25
C GLN A 123 -0.58 0.97 11.00
N LYS A 124 -0.07 1.53 9.90
CA LYS A 124 -0.80 1.57 8.62
C LYS A 124 -1.10 0.17 8.09
N ILE A 125 -0.13 -0.75 8.15
CA ILE A 125 -0.31 -2.15 7.77
C ILE A 125 -1.43 -2.78 8.61
N LYS A 126 -1.35 -2.64 9.93
CA LYS A 126 -2.34 -3.20 10.86
C LYS A 126 -3.76 -2.73 10.53
N VAL A 127 -3.94 -1.43 10.31
CA VAL A 127 -5.25 -0.84 9.97
C VAL A 127 -5.76 -1.39 8.63
N ASN A 128 -4.91 -1.46 7.59
CA ASN A 128 -5.31 -1.94 6.27
C ASN A 128 -5.69 -3.42 6.28
N VAL A 129 -4.93 -4.26 6.97
CA VAL A 129 -5.24 -5.70 7.10
C VAL A 129 -6.55 -5.90 7.87
N GLN A 130 -6.74 -5.19 8.99
CA GLN A 130 -7.95 -5.31 9.79
C GLN A 130 -9.19 -4.84 9.02
N GLU A 131 -9.06 -3.77 8.24
CA GLU A 131 -10.14 -3.29 7.37
C GLU A 131 -10.47 -4.28 6.26
N ALA A 132 -9.49 -4.92 5.65
CA ALA A 132 -9.71 -5.97 4.66
C ALA A 132 -10.47 -7.16 5.27
N ILE A 133 -10.07 -7.60 6.46
CA ILE A 133 -10.77 -8.65 7.22
C ILE A 133 -12.25 -8.27 7.43
N ARG A 134 -12.51 -7.05 7.90
CA ARG A 134 -13.86 -6.55 8.13
C ARG A 134 -14.70 -6.52 6.86
N GLN A 135 -14.12 -6.06 5.75
CA GLN A 135 -14.81 -6.03 4.46
C GLN A 135 -15.10 -7.43 3.90
N LEU A 136 -14.23 -8.40 4.13
CA LEU A 136 -14.46 -9.78 3.74
C LEU A 136 -15.66 -10.39 4.50
N TYR A 137 -15.85 -10.05 5.78
CA TYR A 137 -17.02 -10.54 6.52
C TYR A 137 -18.33 -10.15 5.87
N ALA A 138 -18.42 -8.94 5.31
CA ALA A 138 -19.61 -8.47 4.61
C ALA A 138 -19.85 -9.16 3.24
N ARG A 139 -18.87 -9.92 2.77
CA ARG A 139 -18.93 -10.65 1.50
C ARG A 139 -19.11 -12.16 1.67
N GLN A 140 -19.19 -12.64 2.90
CA GLN A 140 -19.44 -14.04 3.17
C GLN A 140 -20.94 -14.34 3.15
N LEU A 141 -21.35 -15.30 2.34
CA LEU A 141 -22.71 -15.79 2.30
C LEU A 141 -23.03 -16.70 3.50
N PRO A 142 -24.31 -16.93 3.80
CA PRO A 142 -24.73 -17.82 4.88
C PRO A 142 -24.15 -19.25 4.78
N ASN A 143 -23.92 -19.76 3.55
CA ASN A 143 -23.33 -21.07 3.29
C ASN A 143 -21.82 -21.13 3.58
N GLY A 144 -21.17 -19.96 3.78
CA GLY A 144 -19.74 -19.87 4.09
C GLY A 144 -18.84 -19.52 2.90
N GLY A 145 -19.35 -19.50 1.68
CA GLY A 145 -18.65 -19.07 0.49
C GLY A 145 -18.56 -17.54 0.42
N PHE A 146 -17.61 -17.03 -0.35
CA PHE A 146 -17.43 -15.60 -0.60
C PHE A 146 -17.89 -15.24 -2.00
N VAL A 147 -18.43 -14.03 -2.12
CA VAL A 147 -18.88 -13.46 -3.40
C VAL A 147 -17.78 -12.57 -4.00
N TYR A 148 -17.76 -12.44 -5.32
CA TYR A 148 -16.83 -11.57 -6.03
C TYR A 148 -17.11 -10.09 -5.74
N TRP A 149 -18.37 -9.69 -5.82
CA TRP A 149 -18.84 -8.35 -5.54
C TRP A 149 -19.90 -8.34 -4.43
N PRO A 150 -19.94 -7.29 -3.60
CA PRO A 150 -21.03 -7.12 -2.66
C PRO A 150 -22.39 -7.16 -3.38
N GLY A 151 -23.33 -7.94 -2.81
CA GLY A 151 -24.67 -8.10 -3.39
C GLY A 151 -24.82 -9.26 -4.39
N ASN A 152 -23.75 -9.93 -4.79
CA ASN A 152 -23.89 -11.18 -5.54
C ASN A 152 -24.55 -12.25 -4.69
N ALA A 153 -25.43 -13.06 -5.30
CA ALA A 153 -26.16 -14.12 -4.61
C ALA A 153 -25.38 -15.45 -4.53
N ASN A 154 -24.44 -15.67 -5.44
CA ASN A 154 -23.73 -16.93 -5.57
C ASN A 154 -22.27 -16.79 -5.13
N ALA A 155 -21.79 -17.77 -4.38
CA ALA A 155 -20.38 -17.86 -4.04
C ALA A 155 -19.54 -18.23 -5.28
N ASP A 156 -18.36 -17.65 -5.36
CA ASP A 156 -17.34 -18.04 -6.33
C ASP A 156 -16.31 -18.94 -5.62
N GLU A 157 -15.99 -20.11 -6.20
CA GLU A 157 -15.16 -21.12 -5.56
C GLU A 157 -13.71 -20.66 -5.41
N TRP A 158 -13.15 -20.01 -6.46
CA TRP A 158 -11.79 -19.51 -6.45
C TRP A 158 -11.64 -18.37 -5.42
N ILE A 159 -12.54 -17.39 -5.47
CA ILE A 159 -12.58 -16.27 -4.52
C ILE A 159 -12.76 -16.76 -3.09
N THR A 160 -13.63 -17.78 -2.89
CA THR A 160 -13.84 -18.38 -1.58
C THR A 160 -12.55 -19.00 -1.03
N SER A 161 -11.83 -19.71 -1.87
CA SER A 161 -10.53 -20.31 -1.50
C SER A 161 -9.51 -19.24 -1.17
N TYR A 162 -9.39 -18.22 -2.02
CA TYR A 162 -8.40 -17.15 -1.88
C TYR A 162 -8.65 -16.27 -0.65
N ALA A 163 -9.88 -15.81 -0.46
CA ALA A 163 -10.24 -15.00 0.70
C ALA A 163 -10.11 -15.76 2.02
N GLY A 164 -10.51 -17.04 2.03
CA GLY A 164 -10.38 -17.87 3.22
C GLY A 164 -8.94 -18.17 3.58
N MET A 165 -8.08 -18.43 2.61
CA MET A 165 -6.63 -18.58 2.81
C MET A 165 -6.04 -17.33 3.47
N PHE A 166 -6.38 -16.13 2.96
CA PHE A 166 -5.94 -14.87 3.56
C PHE A 166 -6.38 -14.77 5.03
N LEU A 167 -7.64 -15.11 5.34
CA LEU A 167 -8.14 -15.03 6.72
C LEU A 167 -7.39 -16.00 7.66
N VAL A 168 -7.03 -17.19 7.19
CA VAL A 168 -6.21 -18.14 7.96
C VAL A 168 -4.83 -17.55 8.23
N LEU A 169 -4.15 -17.06 7.19
CA LEU A 169 -2.82 -16.45 7.32
C LEU A 169 -2.84 -15.20 8.21
N ALA A 170 -3.88 -14.37 8.10
CA ALA A 170 -4.05 -13.23 8.98
C ALA A 170 -4.18 -13.65 10.44
N GLN A 171 -4.96 -14.70 10.74
CA GLN A 171 -5.07 -15.26 12.08
C GLN A 171 -3.73 -15.78 12.61
N GLU A 172 -2.96 -16.50 11.78
CA GLU A 172 -1.61 -16.98 12.12
C GLU A 172 -0.63 -15.84 12.42
N LYS A 173 -0.81 -14.69 11.75
CA LYS A 173 -0.04 -13.46 12.01
C LYS A 173 -0.55 -12.63 13.19
N GLY A 174 -1.52 -13.13 13.95
CA GLY A 174 -2.02 -12.50 15.18
C GLY A 174 -3.13 -11.47 14.98
N TYR A 175 -3.71 -11.36 13.78
CA TYR A 175 -4.88 -10.51 13.57
C TYR A 175 -6.15 -11.16 14.13
N ALA A 176 -7.06 -10.33 14.64
CA ALA A 176 -8.34 -10.80 15.13
C ALA A 176 -9.23 -11.26 13.97
N VAL A 177 -9.43 -12.56 13.84
CA VAL A 177 -10.32 -13.17 12.84
C VAL A 177 -11.45 -13.91 13.54
N ASN A 178 -12.69 -13.64 13.12
CA ASN A 178 -13.89 -14.26 13.71
C ASN A 178 -13.92 -15.76 13.39
N SER A 179 -13.90 -16.59 14.44
CA SER A 179 -13.91 -18.04 14.31
C SER A 179 -15.16 -18.59 13.61
N ASN A 180 -16.32 -17.92 13.75
CA ASN A 180 -17.54 -18.33 13.05
C ASN A 180 -17.40 -18.17 11.53
N VAL A 181 -16.79 -17.08 11.07
CA VAL A 181 -16.49 -16.85 9.64
C VAL A 181 -15.60 -17.98 9.10
N LEU A 182 -14.49 -18.28 9.79
CA LEU A 182 -13.60 -19.37 9.41
C LEU A 182 -14.27 -20.75 9.45
N ASN A 183 -15.10 -21.00 10.43
CA ASN A 183 -15.80 -22.29 10.55
C ASN A 183 -16.83 -22.49 9.43
N LYS A 184 -17.54 -21.42 9.03
CA LYS A 184 -18.43 -21.45 7.87
C LYS A 184 -17.65 -21.70 6.58
N TRP A 185 -16.54 -20.98 6.38
CA TRP A 185 -15.66 -21.17 5.23
C TRP A 185 -15.10 -22.60 5.15
N LYS A 186 -14.59 -23.15 6.26
CA LYS A 186 -14.08 -24.53 6.31
C LYS A 186 -15.14 -25.56 5.92
N ARG A 187 -16.40 -25.35 6.34
CA ARG A 187 -17.53 -26.24 5.94
C ARG A 187 -17.81 -26.15 4.44
N PHE A 188 -17.82 -24.91 3.89
CA PHE A 188 -18.00 -24.70 2.45
C PHE A 188 -16.91 -25.41 1.66
N GLN A 189 -15.63 -25.19 1.99
CA GLN A 189 -14.50 -25.82 1.31
C GLN A 189 -14.54 -27.35 1.39
N ARG A 190 -14.90 -27.89 2.54
CA ARG A 190 -15.03 -29.35 2.68
C ARG A 190 -16.15 -29.90 1.78
N ALA A 191 -17.29 -29.24 1.70
CA ALA A 191 -18.36 -29.65 0.84
C ALA A 191 -17.98 -29.53 -0.65
N ALA A 192 -17.32 -28.45 -1.04
CA ALA A 192 -16.83 -28.26 -2.40
C ALA A 192 -15.84 -29.37 -2.78
N ALA A 193 -14.88 -29.69 -1.91
CA ALA A 193 -13.90 -30.76 -2.16
C ALA A 193 -14.55 -32.16 -2.25
N GLN A 194 -15.55 -32.45 -1.43
CA GLN A 194 -16.27 -33.74 -1.46
C GLN A 194 -17.12 -33.89 -2.73
N ASN A 195 -17.65 -32.82 -3.25
CA ASN A 195 -18.51 -32.80 -4.43
C ASN A 195 -17.73 -32.58 -5.73
N TRP A 196 -16.42 -32.30 -5.64
CA TRP A 196 -15.60 -32.04 -6.81
C TRP A 196 -15.59 -33.27 -7.75
N ARG A 197 -15.73 -33.00 -9.04
CA ARG A 197 -15.57 -33.96 -10.12
C ARG A 197 -14.61 -33.39 -11.12
N MET A 198 -13.82 -34.25 -11.74
CA MET A 198 -12.94 -33.85 -12.83
C MET A 198 -13.83 -33.34 -13.98
N PRO A 199 -13.59 -32.14 -14.52
CA PRO A 199 -14.27 -31.68 -15.73
C PRO A 199 -14.06 -32.67 -16.86
N ASP A 200 -15.10 -32.96 -17.64
CA ASP A 200 -14.92 -33.75 -18.86
C ASP A 200 -13.93 -33.04 -19.78
N GLN A 201 -13.09 -33.80 -20.50
CA GLN A 201 -11.98 -33.27 -21.30
C GLN A 201 -12.39 -32.35 -22.45
N ASP A 202 -13.69 -32.16 -22.68
CA ASP A 202 -14.22 -31.28 -23.75
C ASP A 202 -14.47 -29.82 -23.30
N ASP A 203 -14.30 -29.49 -22.04
CA ASP A 203 -14.36 -28.09 -21.57
C ASP A 203 -13.02 -27.41 -21.85
N SER A 204 -12.81 -27.08 -23.12
CA SER A 204 -11.68 -26.22 -23.56
C SER A 204 -11.82 -24.84 -22.93
N TRP A 205 -10.76 -24.44 -22.25
CA TRP A 205 -10.56 -23.11 -21.69
C TRP A 205 -10.50 -22.03 -22.76
#